data_4408d8cd0d040c53645206a96b50bc3d
#
_entry.id   4408d8cd0d040c53645206a96b50bc3d
#
_cell.length_a   1.000
_cell.length_b   1.000
_cell.length_c   1.000
_cell.angle_alpha   90.00
_cell.angle_beta   90.00
_cell.angle_gamma   90.00
#
_symmetry.space_group_name_H-M   'P 1'
#
loop_
_entity.id
_entity.type
_entity.pdbx_description
1 polymer ?
#
loop_
_entity_poly.entity_id
_entity_poly.type
_entity_poly.pdbx_seq_one_letter_code
_entity_poly.pdbx_strand_id
1 'polypeptide(L)'
;MDSRASTVAELVAARWGDHRPGLRCEELVLTHHEVGAGAAARAALLGDLLPPTAEPHLGVLLDNTPEFPLWLGAAALARTAVAGVNPTRRGAELARDILHTECRVLVTERAHLPLLTGLDLPGVRLLVTDDAEYAGLLAPYADARPDASRATPRDRLLLYFTSGSTGAPKAALCSQGRLAAAGHALAGQFSLGPDDVHYLCMPMFHGNAVIAGLAPALVTGAGVALRRRFSASRFLPDVRRFGATYFTYVGRAIQYVLATEPGPDDRDNPLRLGFGTEAGAVDAAAFERRFGVRLVEGYGSSEGGAAVQWSQGTPPGAVGRAAPGLVVLDPATGEECPPARFDAAGRLLNGDEAIGELVNQGPSPFEGYWRNAAAEAERRRGGWYWTGDLFYRDREGYLYFAGRTDDRLRVDGENLAAAMIENILARYVGAAAVAVYAVPDPVTGDQVMATIAGTFDPEGFAAFLRAQPDLGTKMAPRFVRVVERMPVTATNKIHRAALRREGVRCADPVWWRPPGESTYRRLTREDAEGPLAPTRGPSAGGVGGGAPTARGEAAQ
;
A
#
# COMPACT_ATOMS: atom_id res chain seq x y z
N MET A 1 -23.55 13.69 23.07
CA MET A 1 -23.08 13.56 21.67
C MET A 1 -21.64 14.00 21.66
N ASP A 2 -20.74 13.12 21.27
CA ASP A 2 -19.30 13.40 21.24
C ASP A 2 -19.06 14.52 20.21
N SER A 3 -18.55 15.67 20.65
CA SER A 3 -18.37 16.89 19.84
C SER A 3 -17.16 16.80 18.89
N ARG A 4 -16.74 15.58 18.53
CA ARG A 4 -15.62 15.37 17.64
C ARG A 4 -16.00 15.73 16.20
N ALA A 5 -15.12 16.48 15.52
CA ALA A 5 -15.28 16.77 14.10
C ALA A 5 -15.49 15.46 13.30
N SER A 6 -16.55 15.43 12.51
CA SER A 6 -16.97 14.25 11.76
C SER A 6 -16.54 14.28 10.31
N THR A 7 -16.01 15.43 9.83
CA THR A 7 -15.54 15.62 8.46
C THR A 7 -14.14 16.24 8.43
N VAL A 8 -13.43 16.03 7.33
CA VAL A 8 -12.12 16.68 7.11
C VAL A 8 -12.29 18.19 6.95
N ALA A 9 -13.38 18.65 6.34
CA ALA A 9 -13.67 20.07 6.23
C ALA A 9 -13.79 20.75 7.60
N GLU A 10 -14.48 20.11 8.57
CA GLU A 10 -14.55 20.60 9.94
C GLU A 10 -13.18 20.63 10.61
N LEU A 11 -12.33 19.62 10.38
CA LEU A 11 -10.96 19.58 10.91
C LEU A 11 -10.11 20.73 10.37
N VAL A 12 -10.22 21.04 9.08
CA VAL A 12 -9.53 22.17 8.44
C VAL A 12 -10.04 23.50 9.01
N ALA A 13 -11.37 23.67 9.08
CA ALA A 13 -12.00 24.90 9.59
C ALA A 13 -11.68 25.15 11.08
N ALA A 14 -11.59 24.09 11.89
CA ALA A 14 -11.24 24.19 13.31
C ALA A 14 -9.82 24.73 13.58
N ARG A 15 -8.95 24.76 12.56
CA ARG A 15 -7.58 25.32 12.66
C ARG A 15 -7.49 26.79 12.26
N TRP A 16 -8.60 27.41 11.89
CA TRP A 16 -8.64 28.82 11.61
C TRP A 16 -8.27 29.64 12.85
N GLY A 17 -7.25 30.49 12.72
CA GLY A 17 -6.69 31.27 13.82
C GLY A 17 -5.63 30.56 14.68
N ASP A 18 -5.29 29.31 14.36
CA ASP A 18 -4.16 28.61 14.98
C ASP A 18 -2.85 28.97 14.26
N HIS A 19 -2.02 29.78 14.90
CA HIS A 19 -0.75 30.27 14.34
C HIS A 19 0.46 29.40 14.69
N ARG A 20 0.26 28.21 15.28
CA ARG A 20 1.34 27.23 15.44
C ARG A 20 1.74 26.68 14.08
N PRO A 21 3.02 26.24 13.93
CA PRO A 21 3.48 25.60 12.69
C PRO A 21 2.67 24.35 12.38
N GLY A 22 1.91 24.39 11.28
CA GLY A 22 1.05 23.29 10.83
C GLY A 22 1.69 22.40 9.75
N LEU A 23 2.45 23.01 8.84
CA LEU A 23 3.08 22.29 7.74
C LEU A 23 4.50 22.81 7.50
N ARG A 24 5.46 21.91 7.45
CA ARG A 24 6.86 22.19 7.14
C ARG A 24 7.28 21.38 5.92
N CYS A 25 7.94 22.03 4.98
CA CYS A 25 8.52 21.37 3.80
C CYS A 25 9.77 22.13 3.39
N GLU A 26 10.93 21.49 3.44
CA GLU A 26 12.21 22.15 3.21
C GLU A 26 12.37 23.39 4.09
N GLU A 27 12.49 24.60 3.51
CA GLU A 27 12.57 25.86 4.25
C GLU A 27 11.20 26.52 4.49
N LEU A 28 10.15 26.03 3.82
CA LEU A 28 8.80 26.57 3.99
C LEU A 28 8.18 26.09 5.28
N VAL A 29 7.62 27.03 6.03
CA VAL A 29 6.80 26.77 7.22
C VAL A 29 5.49 27.52 7.05
N LEU A 30 4.37 26.79 7.07
CA LEU A 30 3.02 27.35 7.12
C LEU A 30 2.42 27.06 8.49
N THR A 31 1.77 28.05 9.07
CA THR A 31 0.92 27.87 10.26
C THR A 31 -0.33 27.08 9.90
N HIS A 32 -1.01 26.52 10.89
CA HIS A 32 -2.31 25.89 10.65
C HIS A 32 -3.33 26.88 10.05
N HIS A 33 -3.28 28.15 10.47
CA HIS A 33 -4.10 29.20 9.88
C HIS A 33 -3.82 29.37 8.37
N GLU A 34 -2.55 29.46 7.97
CA GLU A 34 -2.16 29.61 6.57
C GLU A 34 -2.50 28.37 5.73
N VAL A 35 -2.40 27.16 6.31
CA VAL A 35 -2.88 25.94 5.66
C VAL A 35 -4.39 26.02 5.45
N GLY A 36 -5.16 26.44 6.44
CA GLY A 36 -6.61 26.63 6.32
C GLY A 36 -6.99 27.70 5.28
N ALA A 37 -6.30 28.84 5.28
CA ALA A 37 -6.50 29.92 4.30
C ALA A 37 -6.15 29.47 2.89
N GLY A 38 -5.00 28.80 2.73
CA GLY A 38 -4.59 28.25 1.44
C GLY A 38 -5.55 27.18 0.89
N ALA A 39 -6.13 26.35 1.76
CA ALA A 39 -7.17 25.40 1.39
C ALA A 39 -8.46 26.12 0.98
N ALA A 40 -8.87 27.17 1.71
CA ALA A 40 -10.07 27.93 1.40
C ALA A 40 -9.97 28.69 0.07
N ALA A 41 -8.83 29.32 -0.23
CA ALA A 41 -8.58 29.96 -1.51
C ALA A 41 -8.70 28.98 -2.68
N ARG A 42 -8.15 27.78 -2.56
CA ARG A 42 -8.24 26.71 -3.57
C ARG A 42 -9.65 26.15 -3.68
N ALA A 43 -10.39 26.07 -2.57
CA ALA A 43 -11.79 25.65 -2.58
C ALA A 43 -12.68 26.63 -3.36
N ALA A 44 -12.46 27.94 -3.17
CA ALA A 44 -13.15 28.97 -3.93
C ALA A 44 -12.81 28.93 -5.42
N LEU A 45 -11.52 28.77 -5.77
CA LEU A 45 -11.09 28.56 -7.15
C LEU A 45 -11.74 27.32 -7.77
N LEU A 46 -11.88 26.20 -7.05
CA LEU A 46 -12.57 25.00 -7.54
C LEU A 46 -14.04 25.28 -7.86
N GLY A 47 -14.70 26.12 -7.06
CA GLY A 47 -16.09 26.53 -7.32
C GLY A 47 -16.28 27.19 -8.67
N ASP A 48 -15.28 27.94 -9.15
CA ASP A 48 -15.31 28.60 -10.46
C ASP A 48 -14.83 27.69 -11.61
N LEU A 49 -14.00 26.69 -11.28
CA LEU A 49 -13.45 25.78 -12.29
C LEU A 49 -14.34 24.58 -12.61
N LEU A 50 -15.08 24.11 -11.61
CA LEU A 50 -15.88 22.90 -11.75
C LEU A 50 -17.32 23.24 -12.14
N PRO A 51 -17.87 22.61 -13.20
CA PRO A 51 -19.26 22.81 -13.56
C PRO A 51 -20.19 22.24 -12.49
N PRO A 52 -21.31 22.93 -12.16
CA PRO A 52 -22.20 22.55 -11.06
C PRO A 52 -22.90 21.19 -11.25
N THR A 53 -22.88 20.65 -12.47
CA THR A 53 -23.53 19.38 -12.85
C THR A 53 -22.57 18.21 -12.94
N ALA A 54 -21.26 18.41 -12.79
CA ALA A 54 -20.27 17.33 -12.88
C ALA A 54 -20.08 16.63 -11.53
N GLU A 55 -19.76 15.34 -11.57
CA GLU A 55 -19.14 14.67 -10.41
C GLU A 55 -17.82 15.40 -10.14
N PRO A 56 -17.68 15.99 -8.94
CA PRO A 56 -16.57 16.91 -8.69
C PRO A 56 -15.30 16.17 -8.33
N HIS A 57 -14.52 15.77 -9.33
CA HIS A 57 -13.23 15.11 -9.10
C HIS A 57 -12.06 15.96 -9.58
N LEU A 58 -11.07 16.05 -8.70
CA LEU A 58 -9.80 16.72 -8.86
C LEU A 58 -8.67 15.69 -8.94
N GLY A 59 -7.96 15.62 -10.05
CA GLY A 59 -6.73 14.82 -10.13
C GLY A 59 -5.57 15.56 -9.49
N VAL A 60 -4.75 14.86 -8.71
CA VAL A 60 -3.51 15.41 -8.14
C VAL A 60 -2.34 14.53 -8.54
N LEU A 61 -1.48 15.06 -9.42
CA LEU A 61 -0.24 14.46 -9.92
C LEU A 61 0.95 15.26 -9.40
N LEU A 62 1.30 15.06 -8.15
CA LEU A 62 2.33 15.80 -7.43
C LEU A 62 3.26 14.84 -6.68
N ASP A 63 4.50 15.26 -6.45
CA ASP A 63 5.30 14.74 -5.34
C ASP A 63 4.69 15.21 -4.00
N ASN A 64 5.31 14.85 -2.86
CA ASN A 64 4.88 15.36 -1.55
C ASN A 64 5.28 16.84 -1.41
N THR A 65 4.55 17.71 -2.04
CA THR A 65 4.69 19.17 -1.90
C THR A 65 3.59 19.72 -0.99
N PRO A 66 3.73 20.93 -0.45
CA PRO A 66 2.69 21.60 0.34
C PRO A 66 1.34 21.70 -0.40
N GLU A 67 1.38 21.70 -1.73
CA GLU A 67 0.17 21.75 -2.56
C GLU A 67 -0.73 20.53 -2.36
N PHE A 68 -0.17 19.33 -2.10
CA PHE A 68 -1.00 18.14 -1.92
C PHE A 68 -1.98 18.28 -0.73
N PRO A 69 -1.53 18.54 0.52
CA PRO A 69 -2.45 18.73 1.64
C PRO A 69 -3.33 19.97 1.50
N LEU A 70 -2.87 21.05 0.85
CA LEU A 70 -3.69 22.24 0.57
C LEU A 70 -4.85 21.90 -0.37
N TRP A 71 -4.61 21.16 -1.45
CA TRP A 71 -5.66 20.71 -2.37
C TRP A 71 -6.58 19.66 -1.75
N LEU A 72 -6.06 18.80 -0.86
CA LEU A 72 -6.91 17.88 -0.11
C LEU A 72 -7.87 18.64 0.83
N GLY A 73 -7.38 19.64 1.55
CA GLY A 73 -8.21 20.53 2.37
C GLY A 73 -9.24 21.30 1.54
N ALA A 74 -8.82 21.81 0.38
CA ALA A 74 -9.71 22.47 -0.57
C ALA A 74 -10.82 21.55 -1.06
N ALA A 75 -10.47 20.34 -1.44
CA ALA A 75 -11.43 19.33 -1.89
C ALA A 75 -12.47 19.01 -0.79
N ALA A 76 -12.02 18.91 0.46
CA ALA A 76 -12.92 18.71 1.59
C ALA A 76 -13.93 19.87 1.76
N LEU A 77 -13.45 21.12 1.71
CA LEU A 77 -14.31 22.32 1.82
C LEU A 77 -15.25 22.47 0.63
N ALA A 78 -14.77 22.19 -0.59
CA ALA A 78 -15.56 22.27 -1.84
C ALA A 78 -16.45 21.05 -2.07
N ARG A 79 -16.41 20.02 -1.19
CA ARG A 79 -17.13 18.76 -1.38
C ARG A 79 -16.78 18.03 -2.67
N THR A 80 -15.50 18.09 -3.04
CA THR A 80 -14.89 17.51 -4.23
C THR A 80 -14.03 16.32 -3.81
N ALA A 81 -13.84 15.32 -4.67
CA ALA A 81 -12.94 14.21 -4.40
C ALA A 81 -11.59 14.39 -5.10
N VAL A 82 -10.51 14.11 -4.38
CA VAL A 82 -9.14 14.03 -4.91
C VAL A 82 -8.88 12.63 -5.44
N ALA A 83 -8.55 12.51 -6.71
CA ALA A 83 -7.96 11.31 -7.29
C ALA A 83 -6.43 11.40 -7.18
N GLY A 84 -5.83 10.53 -6.39
CA GLY A 84 -4.38 10.42 -6.26
C GLY A 84 -3.77 9.78 -7.50
N VAL A 85 -3.25 10.59 -8.42
CA VAL A 85 -2.66 10.13 -9.68
C VAL A 85 -1.22 9.68 -9.43
N ASN A 86 -0.89 8.46 -9.85
CA ASN A 86 0.41 7.88 -9.61
C ASN A 86 1.47 8.37 -10.63
N PRO A 87 2.50 9.13 -10.21
CA PRO A 87 3.51 9.71 -11.11
C PRO A 87 4.47 8.67 -11.71
N THR A 88 4.35 7.40 -11.36
CA THR A 88 5.16 6.33 -11.98
C THR A 88 4.46 5.64 -13.15
N ARG A 89 3.18 5.89 -13.34
CA ARG A 89 2.46 5.43 -14.52
C ARG A 89 2.86 6.22 -15.76
N ARG A 90 2.69 5.62 -16.93
CA ARG A 90 3.12 6.19 -18.21
C ARG A 90 2.06 5.98 -19.29
N GLY A 91 2.04 6.88 -20.26
CA GLY A 91 1.26 6.74 -21.49
C GLY A 91 -0.20 6.42 -21.26
N ALA A 92 -0.71 5.42 -21.98
CA ALA A 92 -2.12 5.03 -21.92
C ALA A 92 -2.61 4.61 -20.53
N GLU A 93 -1.75 4.07 -19.66
CA GLU A 93 -2.13 3.72 -18.28
C GLU A 93 -2.39 4.97 -17.43
N LEU A 94 -1.54 5.99 -17.58
CA LEU A 94 -1.71 7.27 -16.87
C LEU A 94 -2.97 7.99 -17.35
N ALA A 95 -3.17 8.07 -18.68
CA ALA A 95 -4.38 8.66 -19.27
C ALA A 95 -5.64 7.94 -18.79
N ARG A 96 -5.63 6.60 -18.77
CA ARG A 96 -6.76 5.79 -18.31
C ARG A 96 -7.12 6.06 -16.86
N ASP A 97 -6.14 6.19 -15.96
CA ASP A 97 -6.40 6.47 -14.54
C ASP A 97 -7.07 7.85 -14.38
N ILE A 98 -6.57 8.88 -15.06
CA ILE A 98 -7.14 10.24 -15.03
C ILE A 98 -8.56 10.27 -15.60
N LEU A 99 -8.78 9.64 -16.76
CA LEU A 99 -10.08 9.63 -17.42
C LEU A 99 -11.10 8.75 -16.69
N HIS A 100 -10.67 7.60 -16.14
CA HIS A 100 -11.54 6.73 -15.36
C HIS A 100 -12.11 7.43 -14.13
N THR A 101 -11.31 8.26 -13.46
CA THR A 101 -11.76 9.05 -12.31
C THR A 101 -12.47 10.35 -12.70
N GLU A 102 -12.72 10.57 -13.98
CA GLU A 102 -13.48 11.73 -14.50
C GLU A 102 -13.00 13.08 -13.95
N CYS A 103 -11.69 13.20 -13.73
CA CYS A 103 -11.09 14.46 -13.31
C CYS A 103 -11.36 15.57 -14.32
N ARG A 104 -11.85 16.70 -13.83
CA ARG A 104 -12.06 17.93 -14.65
C ARG A 104 -10.92 18.92 -14.49
N VAL A 105 -10.24 18.86 -13.36
CA VAL A 105 -9.04 19.63 -13.07
C VAL A 105 -7.94 18.64 -12.69
N LEU A 106 -6.75 18.81 -13.25
CA LEU A 106 -5.55 18.06 -12.89
C LEU A 106 -4.50 19.04 -12.37
N VAL A 107 -4.24 18.96 -11.07
CA VAL A 107 -3.17 19.72 -10.43
C VAL A 107 -1.88 18.96 -10.58
N THR A 108 -0.84 19.63 -11.07
CA THR A 108 0.48 19.05 -11.30
C THR A 108 1.59 20.06 -11.06
N GLU A 109 2.82 19.66 -11.25
CA GLU A 109 4.01 20.48 -11.21
C GLU A 109 4.84 20.31 -12.50
N ARG A 110 5.71 21.27 -12.82
CA ARG A 110 6.53 21.25 -14.06
C ARG A 110 7.31 19.94 -14.22
N ALA A 111 7.81 19.38 -13.11
CA ALA A 111 8.54 18.12 -13.12
C ALA A 111 7.74 16.94 -13.69
N HIS A 112 6.42 17.00 -13.64
CA HIS A 112 5.54 15.95 -14.14
C HIS A 112 4.89 16.25 -15.50
N LEU A 113 5.04 17.44 -16.08
CA LEU A 113 4.52 17.77 -17.41
C LEU A 113 4.99 16.79 -18.50
N PRO A 114 6.25 16.31 -18.51
CA PRO A 114 6.69 15.32 -19.51
C PRO A 114 5.88 14.03 -19.48
N LEU A 115 5.26 13.66 -18.35
CA LEU A 115 4.40 12.48 -18.23
C LEU A 115 3.07 12.65 -18.96
N LEU A 116 2.62 13.89 -19.12
CA LEU A 116 1.35 14.26 -19.73
C LEU A 116 1.49 14.57 -21.24
N THR A 117 2.73 14.72 -21.73
CA THR A 117 3.00 15.03 -23.14
C THR A 117 2.46 13.93 -24.05
N GLY A 118 1.62 14.31 -25.02
CA GLY A 118 1.03 13.41 -26.00
C GLY A 118 -0.14 12.57 -25.47
N LEU A 119 -0.59 12.79 -24.23
CA LEU A 119 -1.81 12.18 -23.72
C LEU A 119 -3.03 12.94 -24.22
N ASP A 120 -4.05 12.20 -24.69
CA ASP A 120 -5.37 12.77 -24.98
C ASP A 120 -6.20 12.79 -23.68
N LEU A 121 -6.41 13.99 -23.13
CA LEU A 121 -7.14 14.23 -21.88
C LEU A 121 -8.29 15.23 -22.12
N PRO A 122 -9.31 14.85 -22.87
CA PRO A 122 -10.40 15.76 -23.24
C PRO A 122 -11.14 16.29 -22.01
N GLY A 123 -11.31 17.61 -21.96
CA GLY A 123 -12.07 18.30 -20.91
C GLY A 123 -11.35 18.36 -19.55
N VAL A 124 -10.07 18.00 -19.48
CA VAL A 124 -9.23 18.14 -18.29
C VAL A 124 -8.47 19.45 -18.34
N ARG A 125 -8.68 20.32 -17.35
CA ARG A 125 -7.91 21.56 -17.19
C ARG A 125 -6.68 21.32 -16.33
N LEU A 126 -5.50 21.68 -16.83
CA LEU A 126 -4.24 21.59 -16.07
C LEU A 126 -4.05 22.84 -15.19
N LEU A 127 -3.62 22.62 -13.96
CA LEU A 127 -3.10 23.63 -13.06
C LEU A 127 -1.67 23.24 -12.66
N VAL A 128 -0.70 24.06 -13.04
CA VAL A 128 0.72 23.80 -12.76
C VAL A 128 1.14 24.65 -11.58
N THR A 129 1.39 24.03 -10.43
CA THR A 129 1.52 24.71 -9.13
C THR A 129 2.80 25.54 -8.97
N ASP A 130 3.81 25.25 -9.76
CA ASP A 130 5.12 25.96 -9.77
C ASP A 130 5.28 26.83 -11.04
N ASP A 131 4.18 27.16 -11.73
CA ASP A 131 4.14 28.17 -12.78
C ASP A 131 3.94 29.58 -12.22
N ALA A 132 4.49 30.57 -12.92
CA ALA A 132 4.37 31.97 -12.53
C ALA A 132 2.92 32.47 -12.44
N GLU A 133 2.02 31.92 -13.27
CA GLU A 133 0.60 32.30 -13.32
C GLU A 133 -0.22 31.72 -12.16
N TYR A 134 0.26 30.66 -11.50
CA TYR A 134 -0.50 29.94 -10.48
C TYR A 134 -0.88 30.83 -9.28
N ALA A 135 0.07 31.65 -8.79
CA ALA A 135 -0.20 32.59 -7.72
C ALA A 135 -1.27 33.63 -8.12
N GLY A 136 -1.27 34.07 -9.40
CA GLY A 136 -2.26 34.96 -9.96
C GLY A 136 -3.67 34.36 -10.00
N LEU A 137 -3.79 33.04 -10.23
CA LEU A 137 -5.07 32.34 -10.18
C LEU A 137 -5.68 32.30 -8.77
N LEU A 138 -4.85 32.26 -7.73
CA LEU A 138 -5.27 32.21 -6.34
C LEU A 138 -5.51 33.61 -5.73
N ALA A 139 -4.89 34.66 -6.28
CA ALA A 139 -4.95 36.01 -5.74
C ALA A 139 -6.38 36.57 -5.51
N PRO A 140 -7.36 36.32 -6.40
CA PRO A 140 -8.74 36.77 -6.17
C PRO A 140 -9.42 36.15 -4.94
N TYR A 141 -8.90 35.05 -4.43
CA TYR A 141 -9.48 34.28 -3.33
C TYR A 141 -8.64 34.37 -2.05
N ALA A 142 -7.68 35.31 -1.96
CA ALA A 142 -6.77 35.44 -0.82
C ALA A 142 -7.48 35.62 0.53
N ASP A 143 -8.67 36.26 0.52
CA ASP A 143 -9.48 36.51 1.71
C ASP A 143 -10.51 35.40 2.01
N ALA A 144 -10.49 34.28 1.24
CA ALA A 144 -11.40 33.17 1.45
C ALA A 144 -11.19 32.54 2.82
N ARG A 145 -12.29 32.17 3.48
CA ARG A 145 -12.27 31.51 4.79
C ARG A 145 -12.78 30.07 4.66
N PRO A 146 -12.23 29.13 5.44
CA PRO A 146 -12.72 27.76 5.41
C PRO A 146 -14.17 27.70 5.95
N ASP A 147 -15.09 27.22 5.10
CA ASP A 147 -16.48 26.98 5.44
C ASP A 147 -16.80 25.49 5.32
N ALA A 148 -17.04 24.85 6.46
CA ALA A 148 -17.40 23.45 6.54
C ALA A 148 -18.92 23.22 6.68
N SER A 149 -19.76 24.26 6.65
CA SER A 149 -21.19 24.22 6.97
C SER A 149 -22.00 23.26 6.06
N ARG A 150 -21.53 23.02 4.85
CA ARG A 150 -22.18 22.17 3.85
C ARG A 150 -21.59 20.76 3.77
N ALA A 151 -20.43 20.52 4.39
CA ALA A 151 -19.75 19.23 4.33
C ALA A 151 -20.50 18.17 5.14
N THR A 152 -20.51 16.95 4.63
CA THR A 152 -21.11 15.80 5.30
C THR A 152 -20.13 14.63 5.39
N PRO A 153 -20.25 13.76 6.38
CA PRO A 153 -19.40 12.58 6.49
C PRO A 153 -19.45 11.65 5.27
N ARG A 154 -20.51 11.71 4.48
CA ARG A 154 -20.70 10.86 3.29
C ARG A 154 -20.10 11.48 2.02
N ASP A 155 -19.68 12.74 2.05
CA ASP A 155 -19.04 13.35 0.88
C ASP A 155 -17.76 12.60 0.55
N ARG A 156 -17.62 12.20 -0.71
CA ARG A 156 -16.38 11.57 -1.21
C ARG A 156 -15.23 12.57 -1.10
N LEU A 157 -14.08 12.10 -0.66
CA LEU A 157 -12.90 12.94 -0.54
C LEU A 157 -11.69 12.40 -1.28
N LEU A 158 -11.54 11.08 -1.32
CA LEU A 158 -10.37 10.45 -1.95
C LEU A 158 -10.79 9.29 -2.85
N LEU A 159 -10.06 9.17 -3.96
CA LEU A 159 -10.04 8.02 -4.84
C LEU A 159 -8.61 7.50 -4.90
N TYR A 160 -8.36 6.33 -4.29
CA TYR A 160 -7.04 5.71 -4.29
C TYR A 160 -6.99 4.55 -5.25
N PHE A 161 -6.05 4.60 -6.20
CA PHE A 161 -5.80 3.46 -7.06
C PHE A 161 -5.10 2.34 -6.29
N THR A 162 -5.71 1.16 -6.31
CA THR A 162 -5.11 -0.06 -5.78
C THR A 162 -4.55 -0.91 -6.92
N SER A 163 -3.51 -1.69 -6.62
CA SER A 163 -2.90 -2.59 -7.60
C SER A 163 -3.84 -3.77 -7.86
N GLY A 164 -4.65 -3.69 -8.92
CA GLY A 164 -5.48 -4.80 -9.39
C GLY A 164 -4.77 -5.63 -10.43
N SER A 165 -4.88 -6.95 -10.36
CA SER A 165 -4.38 -7.90 -11.37
C SER A 165 -5.25 -7.95 -12.65
N THR A 166 -6.45 -7.38 -12.61
CA THR A 166 -7.46 -7.43 -13.69
C THR A 166 -7.64 -6.06 -14.34
N GLY A 167 -6.98 -5.80 -15.42
CA GLY A 167 -7.15 -4.77 -16.47
C GLY A 167 -7.84 -3.41 -16.20
N ALA A 168 -8.94 -3.34 -15.47
CA ALA A 168 -9.65 -2.11 -15.15
C ALA A 168 -9.11 -1.42 -13.88
N PRO A 169 -9.03 -0.08 -13.83
CA PRO A 169 -8.60 0.62 -12.62
C PRO A 169 -9.52 0.34 -11.43
N LYS A 170 -8.93 0.06 -10.27
CA LYS A 170 -9.66 -0.07 -8.99
C LYS A 170 -9.39 1.19 -8.17
N ALA A 171 -10.22 2.20 -8.30
CA ALA A 171 -10.15 3.43 -7.52
C ALA A 171 -11.06 3.31 -6.29
N ALA A 172 -10.46 2.97 -5.13
CA ALA A 172 -11.17 2.80 -3.87
C ALA A 172 -11.66 4.16 -3.35
N LEU A 173 -12.93 4.20 -2.94
CA LEU A 173 -13.58 5.37 -2.39
C LEU A 173 -13.21 5.56 -0.92
N CYS A 174 -13.00 6.82 -0.51
CA CYS A 174 -12.86 7.21 0.88
C CYS A 174 -13.59 8.53 1.12
N SER A 175 -14.61 8.49 1.97
CA SER A 175 -15.37 9.67 2.35
C SER A 175 -14.65 10.54 3.38
N GLN A 176 -15.12 11.77 3.57
CA GLN A 176 -14.63 12.68 4.61
C GLN A 176 -14.77 12.06 6.01
N GLY A 177 -15.92 11.44 6.27
CA GLY A 177 -16.18 10.80 7.57
C GLY A 177 -15.27 9.61 7.83
N ARG A 178 -15.02 8.78 6.82
CA ARG A 178 -14.09 7.65 6.95
C ARG A 178 -12.67 8.12 7.24
N LEU A 179 -12.18 9.15 6.55
CA LEU A 179 -10.83 9.68 6.80
C LEU A 179 -10.72 10.32 8.19
N ALA A 180 -11.72 11.11 8.62
CA ALA A 180 -11.75 11.68 9.95
C ALA A 180 -11.80 10.60 11.04
N ALA A 181 -12.64 9.56 10.88
CA ALA A 181 -12.74 8.46 11.82
C ALA A 181 -11.41 7.68 11.95
N ALA A 182 -10.72 7.41 10.82
CA ALA A 182 -9.40 6.80 10.83
C ALA A 182 -8.37 7.66 11.58
N GLY A 183 -8.39 8.98 11.36
CA GLY A 183 -7.55 9.92 12.08
C GLY A 183 -7.79 9.90 13.58
N HIS A 184 -9.05 9.94 14.04
CA HIS A 184 -9.42 9.84 15.45
C HIS A 184 -8.99 8.50 16.08
N ALA A 185 -9.19 7.40 15.37
CA ALA A 185 -8.81 6.08 15.85
C ALA A 185 -7.29 5.97 16.06
N LEU A 186 -6.49 6.41 15.08
CA LEU A 186 -5.03 6.37 15.16
C LEU A 186 -4.49 7.34 16.21
N ALA A 187 -5.05 8.55 16.29
CA ALA A 187 -4.68 9.52 17.32
C ALA A 187 -4.90 8.95 18.72
N GLY A 188 -6.06 8.32 18.96
CA GLY A 188 -6.36 7.68 20.25
C GLY A 188 -5.48 6.46 20.51
N GLN A 189 -5.28 5.61 19.52
CA GLN A 189 -4.46 4.37 19.63
C GLN A 189 -3.02 4.67 20.03
N PHE A 190 -2.42 5.73 19.49
CA PHE A 190 -1.02 6.07 19.70
C PHE A 190 -0.81 7.26 20.64
N SER A 191 -1.88 7.77 21.24
CA SER A 191 -1.84 8.95 22.12
C SER A 191 -1.13 10.14 21.46
N LEU A 192 -1.49 10.38 20.18
CA LEU A 192 -0.96 11.53 19.43
C LEU A 192 -1.70 12.79 19.86
N GLY A 193 -0.96 13.89 19.94
CA GLY A 193 -1.44 15.18 20.43
C GLY A 193 -0.97 16.37 19.58
N PRO A 194 -1.35 17.59 19.98
CA PRO A 194 -1.03 18.80 19.24
C PRO A 194 0.47 19.18 19.25
N ASP A 195 1.23 18.61 20.18
CA ASP A 195 2.68 18.85 20.30
C ASP A 195 3.51 17.87 19.46
N ASP A 196 2.86 16.89 18.82
CA ASP A 196 3.54 15.95 17.92
C ASP A 196 3.88 16.59 16.58
N VAL A 197 4.90 16.04 15.94
CA VAL A 197 5.26 16.37 14.57
C VAL A 197 5.29 15.06 13.77
N HIS A 198 4.44 14.98 12.75
CA HIS A 198 4.32 13.81 11.89
C HIS A 198 5.24 13.95 10.68
N TYR A 199 6.24 13.09 10.56
CA TYR A 199 7.13 13.06 9.40
C TYR A 199 6.55 12.21 8.29
N LEU A 200 6.19 12.83 7.16
CA LEU A 200 5.56 12.20 6.00
C LEU A 200 6.53 12.17 4.83
N CYS A 201 7.12 11.02 4.61
CA CYS A 201 8.04 10.76 3.49
C CYS A 201 7.54 9.69 2.52
N MET A 202 6.42 9.01 2.86
CA MET A 202 5.75 8.10 1.94
C MET A 202 4.84 8.88 0.96
N PRO A 203 4.64 8.37 -0.28
CA PRO A 203 3.85 9.09 -1.28
C PRO A 203 2.42 9.39 -0.86
N MET A 204 1.98 10.65 -0.98
CA MET A 204 0.64 11.09 -0.58
C MET A 204 -0.47 10.66 -1.56
N PHE A 205 -0.13 10.28 -2.79
CA PHE A 205 -1.10 9.66 -3.70
C PHE A 205 -1.53 8.25 -3.27
N HIS A 206 -1.00 7.74 -2.15
CA HIS A 206 -1.38 6.47 -1.50
C HIS A 206 -1.91 6.68 -0.08
N GLY A 207 -2.76 5.73 0.35
CA GLY A 207 -3.42 5.77 1.65
C GLY A 207 -2.49 5.82 2.86
N ASN A 208 -1.29 5.24 2.82
CA ASN A 208 -0.37 5.23 3.95
C ASN A 208 -0.08 6.65 4.46
N ALA A 209 0.41 7.56 3.61
CA ALA A 209 0.78 8.91 4.03
C ALA A 209 -0.44 9.75 4.46
N VAL A 210 -1.59 9.59 3.80
CA VAL A 210 -2.77 10.40 4.10
C VAL A 210 -3.58 9.80 5.24
N ILE A 211 -3.89 8.51 5.22
CA ILE A 211 -4.75 7.89 6.25
C ILE A 211 -3.98 7.71 7.56
N ALA A 212 -2.75 7.20 7.50
CA ALA A 212 -1.97 6.91 8.69
C ALA A 212 -1.12 8.10 9.18
N GLY A 213 -0.79 9.04 8.30
CA GLY A 213 0.09 10.16 8.62
C GLY A 213 -0.62 11.50 8.77
N LEU A 214 -1.31 11.94 7.70
CA LEU A 214 -1.95 13.27 7.68
C LEU A 214 -3.25 13.32 8.49
N ALA A 215 -4.11 12.31 8.40
CA ALA A 215 -5.41 12.34 9.07
C ALA A 215 -5.30 12.45 10.60
N PRO A 216 -4.45 11.70 11.32
CA PRO A 216 -4.28 11.92 12.75
C PRO A 216 -3.64 13.29 13.09
N ALA A 217 -2.80 13.87 12.22
CA ALA A 217 -2.29 15.23 12.41
C ALA A 217 -3.40 16.29 12.31
N LEU A 218 -4.29 16.15 11.30
CA LEU A 218 -5.46 17.03 11.18
C LEU A 218 -6.38 16.98 12.40
N VAL A 219 -6.62 15.77 12.92
CA VAL A 219 -7.46 15.57 14.11
C VAL A 219 -6.88 16.22 15.35
N THR A 220 -5.58 16.02 15.59
CA THR A 220 -4.91 16.48 16.81
C THR A 220 -4.41 17.92 16.73
N GLY A 221 -4.21 18.47 15.54
CA GLY A 221 -3.49 19.72 15.33
C GLY A 221 -1.98 19.58 15.53
N ALA A 222 -1.46 18.39 15.32
CA ALA A 222 -0.03 18.14 15.24
C ALA A 222 0.58 18.82 14.01
N GLY A 223 1.85 19.16 14.10
CA GLY A 223 2.61 19.64 12.94
C GLY A 223 2.89 18.51 11.95
N VAL A 224 2.93 18.85 10.66
CA VAL A 224 3.32 17.93 9.59
C VAL A 224 4.64 18.38 8.98
N ALA A 225 5.61 17.48 8.92
CA ALA A 225 6.87 17.68 8.22
C ALA A 225 6.88 16.82 6.94
N LEU A 226 6.80 17.46 5.78
CA LEU A 226 6.80 16.81 4.47
C LEU A 226 8.22 16.63 3.95
N ARG A 227 8.51 15.46 3.46
CA ARG A 227 9.66 15.20 2.60
C ARG A 227 9.17 14.90 1.20
N ARG A 228 9.66 15.68 0.22
CA ARG A 228 9.23 15.59 -1.18
C ARG A 228 9.27 14.16 -1.73
N ARG A 229 10.36 13.44 -1.45
CA ARG A 229 10.54 12.02 -1.77
C ARG A 229 11.31 11.33 -0.65
N PHE A 230 11.01 10.08 -0.38
CA PHE A 230 11.75 9.30 0.59
C PHE A 230 13.26 9.28 0.26
N SER A 231 14.08 9.46 1.30
CA SER A 231 15.54 9.34 1.23
C SER A 231 16.06 8.76 2.53
N ALA A 232 16.70 7.61 2.46
CA ALA A 232 17.25 6.93 3.63
C ALA A 232 18.33 7.76 4.34
N SER A 233 19.22 8.40 3.58
CA SER A 233 20.30 9.24 4.14
C SER A 233 19.80 10.54 4.76
N ARG A 234 18.58 11.00 4.37
CA ARG A 234 17.97 12.20 4.92
C ARG A 234 17.01 11.91 6.07
N PHE A 235 16.67 10.67 6.30
CA PHE A 235 15.68 10.30 7.32
C PHE A 235 16.02 10.86 8.70
N LEU A 236 17.14 10.49 9.27
CA LEU A 236 17.54 10.95 10.61
C LEU A 236 17.82 12.46 10.67
N PRO A 237 18.56 13.07 9.71
CA PRO A 237 18.70 14.52 9.65
C PRO A 237 17.38 15.28 9.61
N ASP A 238 16.40 14.83 8.83
CA ASP A 238 15.10 15.48 8.74
C ASP A 238 14.28 15.29 10.03
N VAL A 239 14.30 14.09 10.62
CA VAL A 239 13.67 13.80 11.92
C VAL A 239 14.17 14.76 13.00
N ARG A 240 15.49 14.96 13.10
CA ARG A 240 16.09 15.89 14.07
C ARG A 240 15.75 17.35 13.75
N ARG A 241 15.89 17.74 12.50
CA ARG A 241 15.62 19.11 12.04
C ARG A 241 14.20 19.55 12.33
N PHE A 242 13.23 18.69 12.04
CA PHE A 242 11.81 19.02 12.21
C PHE A 242 11.27 18.70 13.59
N GLY A 243 12.04 18.02 14.44
CA GLY A 243 11.57 17.55 15.74
C GLY A 243 10.47 16.49 15.59
N ALA A 244 10.58 15.61 14.60
CA ALA A 244 9.55 14.62 14.30
C ALA A 244 9.42 13.57 15.41
N THR A 245 8.21 13.36 15.90
CA THR A 245 7.90 12.41 16.98
C THR A 245 7.20 11.14 16.50
N TYR A 246 6.60 11.21 15.34
CA TYR A 246 5.85 10.14 14.69
C TYR A 246 6.16 10.10 13.20
N PHE A 247 6.26 8.90 12.61
CA PHE A 247 6.42 8.75 11.17
C PHE A 247 5.67 7.54 10.64
N THR A 248 5.32 7.59 9.33
CA THR A 248 4.74 6.44 8.63
C THR A 248 5.77 5.80 7.72
N TYR A 249 5.70 4.46 7.58
CA TYR A 249 6.66 3.71 6.79
C TYR A 249 6.03 2.56 6.00
N VAL A 250 6.81 2.02 5.05
CA VAL A 250 6.67 0.66 4.51
C VAL A 250 7.99 -0.08 4.76
N GLY A 251 7.93 -1.40 4.93
CA GLY A 251 9.10 -2.20 5.36
C GLY A 251 10.35 -1.96 4.54
N ARG A 252 10.21 -1.79 3.21
CA ARG A 252 11.36 -1.51 2.34
C ARG A 252 12.06 -0.19 2.66
N ALA A 253 11.33 0.84 3.07
CA ALA A 253 11.92 2.11 3.51
C ALA A 253 12.76 1.90 4.78
N ILE A 254 12.28 1.08 5.72
CA ILE A 254 13.03 0.71 6.92
C ILE A 254 14.34 0.00 6.56
N GLN A 255 14.31 -0.95 5.64
CA GLN A 255 15.52 -1.63 5.16
C GLN A 255 16.56 -0.66 4.58
N TYR A 256 16.12 0.32 3.79
CA TYR A 256 17.01 1.35 3.27
C TYR A 256 17.61 2.23 4.37
N VAL A 257 16.83 2.58 5.39
CA VAL A 257 17.34 3.35 6.54
C VAL A 257 18.36 2.52 7.33
N LEU A 258 18.08 1.24 7.56
CA LEU A 258 19.00 0.33 8.25
C LEU A 258 20.30 0.10 7.48
N ALA A 259 20.26 0.15 6.15
CA ALA A 259 21.43 0.02 5.28
C ALA A 259 22.34 1.28 5.24
N THR A 260 21.91 2.40 5.84
CA THR A 260 22.80 3.58 5.98
C THR A 260 23.88 3.32 7.02
N GLU A 261 25.02 4.02 6.91
CA GLU A 261 26.11 3.89 7.88
C GLU A 261 25.64 4.22 9.30
N PRO A 262 25.85 3.34 10.30
CA PRO A 262 25.49 3.61 11.67
C PRO A 262 26.32 4.73 12.28
N GLY A 263 25.65 5.67 12.97
CA GLY A 263 26.30 6.73 13.73
C GLY A 263 26.23 6.50 15.25
N PRO A 264 27.17 7.03 16.03
CA PRO A 264 27.16 6.93 17.49
C PRO A 264 25.93 7.61 18.12
N ASP A 265 25.38 8.61 17.44
CA ASP A 265 24.27 9.45 17.93
C ASP A 265 22.92 9.04 17.34
N ASP A 266 22.80 7.88 16.67
CA ASP A 266 21.55 7.47 16.00
C ASP A 266 20.35 7.43 16.97
N ARG A 267 20.61 7.15 18.26
CA ARG A 267 19.57 7.17 19.32
C ARG A 267 19.20 8.57 19.80
N ASP A 268 20.00 9.58 19.50
CA ASP A 268 19.67 10.97 19.83
C ASP A 268 18.71 11.54 18.76
N ASN A 269 17.44 11.24 18.94
CA ASN A 269 16.36 11.68 18.06
C ASN A 269 15.03 11.79 18.84
N PRO A 270 14.09 12.65 18.42
CA PRO A 270 12.83 12.88 19.12
C PRO A 270 11.72 11.86 18.80
N LEU A 271 11.97 10.87 17.94
CA LEU A 271 10.95 9.89 17.54
C LEU A 271 10.47 9.06 18.73
N ARG A 272 9.17 8.92 18.83
CA ARG A 272 8.49 8.06 19.83
C ARG A 272 7.99 6.76 19.20
N LEU A 273 7.58 6.82 17.92
CA LEU A 273 6.88 5.73 17.25
C LEU A 273 7.00 5.82 15.74
N GLY A 274 7.21 4.68 15.08
CA GLY A 274 6.93 4.48 13.67
C GLY A 274 5.72 3.57 13.47
N PHE A 275 4.79 3.93 12.59
CA PHE A 275 3.62 3.14 12.24
C PHE A 275 3.59 2.82 10.75
N GLY A 276 3.48 1.56 10.39
CA GLY A 276 3.50 1.17 9.00
C GLY A 276 3.13 -0.28 8.76
N THR A 277 3.60 -0.81 7.64
CA THR A 277 3.35 -2.17 7.20
C THR A 277 4.61 -2.79 6.61
N GLU A 278 4.71 -4.13 6.66
CA GLU A 278 5.73 -4.91 5.96
C GLU A 278 7.16 -4.77 6.52
N ALA A 279 7.36 -4.27 7.74
CA ALA A 279 8.65 -4.41 8.41
C ALA A 279 8.71 -5.79 9.08
N GLY A 280 9.60 -6.66 8.61
CA GLY A 280 9.80 -7.96 9.25
C GLY A 280 10.30 -7.81 10.69
N ALA A 281 10.06 -8.81 11.54
CA ALA A 281 10.46 -8.79 12.95
C ALA A 281 11.97 -8.52 13.15
N VAL A 282 12.81 -9.00 12.23
CA VAL A 282 14.27 -8.78 12.26
C VAL A 282 14.59 -7.30 12.04
N ASP A 283 13.96 -6.67 11.04
CA ASP A 283 14.16 -5.26 10.71
C ASP A 283 13.62 -4.35 11.82
N ALA A 284 12.44 -4.67 12.37
CA ALA A 284 11.85 -3.94 13.48
C ALA A 284 12.76 -3.96 14.72
N ALA A 285 13.28 -5.13 15.09
CA ALA A 285 14.23 -5.27 16.20
C ALA A 285 15.56 -4.54 15.93
N ALA A 286 16.06 -4.56 14.68
CA ALA A 286 17.27 -3.84 14.30
C ALA A 286 17.07 -2.32 14.37
N PHE A 287 15.92 -1.83 13.93
CA PHE A 287 15.56 -0.41 13.99
C PHE A 287 15.46 0.08 15.44
N GLU A 288 14.80 -0.68 16.33
CA GLU A 288 14.68 -0.35 17.74
C GLU A 288 16.06 -0.35 18.45
N ARG A 289 16.92 -1.32 18.15
CA ARG A 289 18.30 -1.33 18.68
C ARG A 289 19.08 -0.11 18.25
N ARG A 290 18.99 0.29 16.97
CA ARG A 290 19.78 1.38 16.40
C ARG A 290 19.25 2.76 16.81
N PHE A 291 17.98 3.00 16.70
CA PHE A 291 17.37 4.33 16.87
C PHE A 291 16.65 4.50 18.22
N GLY A 292 16.44 3.43 19.00
CA GLY A 292 15.69 3.49 20.24
C GLY A 292 14.17 3.65 20.04
N VAL A 293 13.66 3.43 18.83
CA VAL A 293 12.29 3.70 18.43
C VAL A 293 11.58 2.42 18.04
N ARG A 294 10.40 2.21 18.58
CA ARG A 294 9.56 1.06 18.26
C ARG A 294 8.86 1.27 16.90
N LEU A 295 8.92 0.24 16.07
CA LEU A 295 8.07 0.11 14.90
C LEU A 295 6.81 -0.68 15.24
N VAL A 296 5.65 -0.15 14.87
CA VAL A 296 4.36 -0.82 15.02
C VAL A 296 3.87 -1.24 13.65
N GLU A 297 3.67 -2.54 13.49
CA GLU A 297 3.04 -3.10 12.32
C GLU A 297 1.52 -2.92 12.42
N GLY A 298 0.94 -2.24 11.42
CA GLY A 298 -0.48 -2.10 11.27
C GLY A 298 -1.02 -2.95 10.14
N TYR A 299 -2.31 -3.21 10.19
CA TYR A 299 -3.03 -3.75 9.05
C TYR A 299 -4.07 -2.74 8.56
N GLY A 300 -4.07 -2.49 7.27
CA GLY A 300 -5.05 -1.66 6.60
C GLY A 300 -4.89 -1.72 5.09
N SER A 301 -5.97 -1.49 4.39
CA SER A 301 -5.98 -1.36 2.94
C SER A 301 -6.59 -0.01 2.54
N SER A 302 -6.36 0.42 1.29
CA SER A 302 -7.02 1.62 0.75
C SER A 302 -8.54 1.47 0.75
N GLU A 303 -9.04 0.26 0.64
CA GLU A 303 -10.45 -0.12 0.75
C GLU A 303 -11.00 0.08 2.17
N GLY A 304 -10.16 -0.13 3.20
CA GLY A 304 -10.50 0.04 4.61
C GLY A 304 -11.60 -0.89 5.13
N GLY A 305 -11.84 -2.01 4.45
CA GLY A 305 -12.95 -2.90 4.77
C GLY A 305 -12.80 -3.71 6.06
N ALA A 306 -11.62 -3.70 6.68
CA ALA A 306 -11.33 -4.38 7.93
C ALA A 306 -10.46 -3.49 8.83
N ALA A 307 -10.72 -3.50 10.12
CA ALA A 307 -9.97 -2.78 11.13
C ALA A 307 -9.40 -3.72 12.19
N VAL A 308 -8.10 -3.64 12.43
CA VAL A 308 -7.40 -4.42 13.45
C VAL A 308 -6.92 -3.48 14.55
N GLN A 309 -7.13 -3.84 15.81
CA GLN A 309 -6.77 -3.02 16.97
C GLN A 309 -5.42 -3.45 17.53
N TRP A 310 -4.42 -2.60 17.37
CA TRP A 310 -3.13 -2.78 18.03
C TRP A 310 -3.16 -2.22 19.46
N SER A 311 -2.42 -2.85 20.36
CA SER A 311 -2.23 -2.40 21.75
C SER A 311 -0.80 -2.72 22.20
N GLN A 312 -0.37 -2.13 23.33
CA GLN A 312 0.98 -2.42 23.89
C GLN A 312 1.24 -3.90 24.20
N GLY A 313 0.17 -4.68 24.45
CA GLY A 313 0.25 -6.12 24.68
C GLY A 313 0.21 -6.98 23.43
N THR A 314 0.20 -6.37 22.21
CA THR A 314 0.22 -7.13 20.95
C THR A 314 1.52 -7.92 20.84
N PRO A 315 1.47 -9.26 20.67
CA PRO A 315 2.65 -10.09 20.52
C PRO A 315 3.51 -9.72 19.31
N PRO A 316 4.82 -10.00 19.35
CA PRO A 316 5.67 -9.84 18.18
C PRO A 316 5.14 -10.62 16.95
N GLY A 317 5.12 -9.97 15.77
CA GLY A 317 4.61 -10.57 14.54
C GLY A 317 3.09 -10.49 14.36
N ALA A 318 2.31 -10.22 15.41
CA ALA A 318 0.90 -9.93 15.30
C ALA A 318 0.66 -8.47 14.88
N VAL A 319 -0.39 -8.22 14.10
CA VAL A 319 -0.81 -6.86 13.70
C VAL A 319 -1.84 -6.27 14.65
N GLY A 320 -2.32 -7.04 15.62
CA GLY A 320 -3.28 -6.63 16.63
C GLY A 320 -4.40 -7.64 16.84
N ARG A 321 -5.45 -7.25 17.56
CA ARG A 321 -6.65 -8.08 17.78
C ARG A 321 -7.71 -7.83 16.72
N ALA A 322 -8.43 -8.90 16.37
CA ALA A 322 -9.60 -8.80 15.50
C ALA A 322 -10.68 -7.90 16.14
N ALA A 323 -11.16 -6.90 15.38
CA ALA A 323 -12.37 -6.19 15.75
C ALA A 323 -13.59 -7.15 15.69
N PRO A 324 -14.68 -6.88 16.42
CA PRO A 324 -15.90 -7.68 16.32
C PRO A 324 -16.36 -7.81 14.87
N GLY A 325 -16.69 -9.04 14.46
CA GLY A 325 -17.09 -9.37 13.08
C GLY A 325 -15.93 -9.70 12.14
N LEU A 326 -14.67 -9.57 12.54
CA LEU A 326 -13.55 -10.08 11.77
C LEU A 326 -13.29 -11.55 12.10
N VAL A 327 -13.28 -12.38 11.07
CA VAL A 327 -13.02 -13.82 11.13
C VAL A 327 -12.01 -14.22 10.08
N VAL A 328 -11.35 -15.35 10.30
CA VAL A 328 -10.45 -15.97 9.30
C VAL A 328 -11.17 -17.19 8.76
N LEU A 329 -11.51 -17.18 7.46
CA LEU A 329 -12.25 -18.25 6.80
C LEU A 329 -11.38 -18.97 5.78
N ASP A 330 -11.56 -20.28 5.67
CA ASP A 330 -11.04 -21.01 4.50
C ASP A 330 -11.84 -20.57 3.25
N PRO A 331 -11.21 -19.99 2.24
CA PRO A 331 -11.91 -19.49 1.06
C PRO A 331 -12.50 -20.59 0.17
N ALA A 332 -12.11 -21.86 0.37
CA ALA A 332 -12.66 -23.00 -0.37
C ALA A 332 -13.93 -23.56 0.26
N THR A 333 -14.01 -23.63 1.59
CA THR A 333 -15.15 -24.19 2.32
C THR A 333 -16.07 -23.12 2.89
N GLY A 334 -15.55 -21.90 3.15
CA GLY A 334 -16.27 -20.83 3.85
C GLY A 334 -16.38 -21.06 5.36
N GLU A 335 -15.73 -22.08 5.90
CA GLU A 335 -15.69 -22.39 7.32
C GLU A 335 -14.61 -21.57 8.04
N GLU A 336 -14.81 -21.34 9.35
CA GLU A 336 -13.82 -20.62 10.16
C GLU A 336 -12.60 -21.51 10.44
N CYS A 337 -11.42 -20.98 10.15
CA CYS A 337 -10.16 -21.67 10.39
C CYS A 337 -9.90 -21.86 11.90
N PRO A 338 -9.35 -23.01 12.32
CA PRO A 338 -9.00 -23.25 13.71
C PRO A 338 -7.92 -22.27 14.19
N PRO A 339 -7.84 -22.01 15.50
CA PRO A 339 -6.77 -21.16 16.05
C PRO A 339 -5.38 -21.72 15.74
N ALA A 340 -4.46 -20.80 15.48
CA ALA A 340 -3.05 -21.08 15.30
C ALA A 340 -2.45 -21.74 16.55
N ARG A 341 -1.58 -22.71 16.33
CA ARG A 341 -0.80 -23.40 17.36
C ARG A 341 0.68 -23.11 17.12
N PHE A 342 1.39 -22.73 18.18
CA PHE A 342 2.80 -22.42 18.11
C PHE A 342 3.62 -23.40 18.96
N ASP A 343 4.85 -23.63 18.54
CA ASP A 343 5.84 -24.31 19.39
C ASP A 343 6.46 -23.34 20.39
N ALA A 344 7.38 -23.87 21.23
CA ALA A 344 8.07 -23.08 22.25
C ALA A 344 8.96 -21.95 21.67
N ALA A 345 9.31 -22.00 20.39
CA ALA A 345 10.07 -20.98 19.68
C ALA A 345 9.16 -19.97 18.92
N GLY A 346 7.83 -20.07 19.08
CA GLY A 346 6.85 -19.19 18.41
C GLY A 346 6.61 -19.51 16.93
N ARG A 347 6.97 -20.72 16.48
CA ARG A 347 6.77 -21.15 15.08
C ARG A 347 5.38 -21.77 14.92
N LEU A 348 4.68 -21.43 13.84
CA LEU A 348 3.34 -21.94 13.53
C LEU A 348 3.40 -23.44 13.17
N LEU A 349 2.60 -24.26 13.87
CA LEU A 349 2.58 -25.72 13.74
C LEU A 349 1.47 -26.25 12.82
N ASN A 350 0.34 -25.51 12.67
CA ASN A 350 -0.84 -25.94 11.91
C ASN A 350 -1.22 -24.92 10.83
N GLY A 351 -0.23 -24.42 10.09
CA GLY A 351 -0.45 -23.39 9.07
C GLY A 351 -1.46 -23.78 7.99
N ASP A 352 -1.45 -25.06 7.57
CA ASP A 352 -2.34 -25.57 6.51
C ASP A 352 -3.81 -25.48 6.89
N GLU A 353 -4.15 -25.57 8.20
CA GLU A 353 -5.50 -25.50 8.74
C GLU A 353 -5.88 -24.09 9.20
N ALA A 354 -4.91 -23.36 9.80
CA ALA A 354 -5.15 -22.09 10.50
C ALA A 354 -5.15 -20.87 9.58
N ILE A 355 -4.53 -20.97 8.38
CA ILE A 355 -4.42 -19.84 7.44
C ILE A 355 -5.62 -19.81 6.51
N GLY A 356 -6.36 -18.70 6.57
CA GLY A 356 -7.48 -18.40 5.71
C GLY A 356 -7.53 -16.94 5.29
N GLU A 357 -8.56 -16.56 4.55
CA GLU A 357 -8.79 -15.16 4.18
C GLU A 357 -9.45 -14.41 5.36
N LEU A 358 -8.97 -13.22 5.66
CA LEU A 358 -9.61 -12.33 6.63
C LEU A 358 -10.91 -11.79 6.02
N VAL A 359 -12.02 -12.00 6.72
CA VAL A 359 -13.35 -11.60 6.28
C VAL A 359 -14.01 -10.75 7.34
N ASN A 360 -14.69 -9.68 6.93
CA ASN A 360 -15.52 -8.88 7.81
C ASN A 360 -16.99 -9.23 7.59
N GLN A 361 -17.58 -9.88 8.59
CA GLN A 361 -19.00 -10.26 8.65
C GLN A 361 -19.86 -9.19 9.32
N GLY A 362 -19.24 -8.20 9.96
CA GLY A 362 -19.89 -7.06 10.58
C GLY A 362 -20.03 -5.86 9.63
N PRO A 363 -20.42 -4.70 10.17
CA PRO A 363 -20.43 -3.46 9.42
C PRO A 363 -19.02 -3.18 8.85
N SER A 364 -18.94 -3.09 7.52
CA SER A 364 -17.68 -2.81 6.85
C SER A 364 -17.60 -1.34 6.43
N PRO A 365 -16.51 -0.64 6.74
CA PRO A 365 -16.28 0.72 6.26
C PRO A 365 -15.87 0.79 4.77
N PHE A 366 -15.91 -0.31 4.03
CA PHE A 366 -15.67 -0.32 2.60
C PHE A 366 -16.77 0.42 1.83
N GLU A 367 -16.42 1.49 1.16
CA GLU A 367 -17.33 2.40 0.45
C GLU A 367 -17.45 2.09 -1.06
N GLY A 368 -16.76 1.05 -1.53
CA GLY A 368 -16.80 0.61 -2.94
C GLY A 368 -15.61 1.10 -3.77
N TYR A 369 -15.72 0.82 -5.07
CA TYR A 369 -14.79 1.30 -6.09
C TYR A 369 -15.51 2.22 -7.07
N TRP A 370 -14.87 3.31 -7.47
CA TRP A 370 -15.42 4.21 -8.46
C TRP A 370 -15.70 3.47 -9.77
N ARG A 371 -16.98 3.44 -10.17
CA ARG A 371 -17.48 2.83 -11.43
C ARG A 371 -16.88 1.45 -11.75
N ASN A 372 -16.67 0.62 -10.74
CA ASN A 372 -16.16 -0.74 -10.91
C ASN A 372 -16.95 -1.74 -10.07
N ALA A 373 -18.21 -1.95 -10.44
CA ALA A 373 -19.12 -2.86 -9.75
C ALA A 373 -18.63 -4.33 -9.77
N ALA A 374 -17.91 -4.75 -10.81
CA ALA A 374 -17.35 -6.09 -10.89
C ALA A 374 -16.29 -6.32 -9.79
N ALA A 375 -15.36 -5.38 -9.63
CA ALA A 375 -14.37 -5.46 -8.56
C ALA A 375 -15.01 -5.35 -7.16
N GLU A 376 -16.10 -4.60 -7.02
CA GLU A 376 -16.84 -4.51 -5.77
C GLU A 376 -17.51 -5.84 -5.44
N ALA A 377 -18.12 -6.51 -6.41
CA ALA A 377 -18.76 -7.82 -6.24
C ALA A 377 -17.74 -8.89 -5.82
N GLU A 378 -16.49 -8.83 -6.31
CA GLU A 378 -15.40 -9.71 -5.85
C GLU A 378 -15.13 -9.57 -4.35
N ARG A 379 -15.25 -8.33 -3.82
CA ARG A 379 -15.02 -8.03 -2.40
C ARG A 379 -16.25 -8.25 -1.52
N ARG A 380 -17.46 -8.17 -2.08
CA ARG A 380 -18.72 -8.37 -1.36
C ARG A 380 -19.33 -9.72 -1.77
N ARG A 381 -19.02 -10.78 -1.02
CA ARG A 381 -19.53 -12.12 -1.27
C ARG A 381 -20.36 -12.60 -0.07
N GLY A 382 -21.55 -13.14 -0.30
CA GLY A 382 -22.40 -13.65 0.77
C GLY A 382 -22.84 -12.61 1.81
N GLY A 383 -22.85 -11.32 1.45
CA GLY A 383 -23.16 -10.22 2.39
C GLY A 383 -21.96 -9.76 3.24
N TRP A 384 -20.79 -10.36 3.10
CA TRP A 384 -19.58 -10.08 3.85
C TRP A 384 -18.51 -9.40 2.98
N TYR A 385 -17.58 -8.70 3.63
CA TYR A 385 -16.43 -8.09 2.96
C TYR A 385 -15.22 -9.02 3.05
N TRP A 386 -14.70 -9.44 1.90
CA TRP A 386 -13.53 -10.29 1.74
C TRP A 386 -12.30 -9.42 1.40
N THR A 387 -11.28 -9.49 2.26
CA THR A 387 -10.14 -8.59 2.15
C THR A 387 -9.18 -8.94 1.01
N GLY A 388 -9.13 -10.21 0.61
CA GLY A 388 -8.10 -10.74 -0.29
C GLY A 388 -6.74 -10.90 0.38
N ASP A 389 -6.70 -10.82 1.70
CA ASP A 389 -5.49 -10.97 2.50
C ASP A 389 -5.62 -12.20 3.41
N LEU A 390 -4.55 -12.98 3.48
CA LEU A 390 -4.46 -14.21 4.28
C LEU A 390 -3.97 -13.90 5.69
N PHE A 391 -4.62 -14.51 6.66
CA PHE A 391 -4.31 -14.39 8.08
C PHE A 391 -4.41 -15.73 8.80
N TYR A 392 -3.81 -15.81 9.96
CA TYR A 392 -4.16 -16.76 10.99
C TYR A 392 -4.39 -16.04 12.32
N ARG A 393 -5.19 -16.66 13.19
CA ARG A 393 -5.58 -16.09 14.48
C ARG A 393 -5.19 -17.04 15.60
N ASP A 394 -4.55 -16.53 16.65
CA ASP A 394 -4.26 -17.31 17.84
C ASP A 394 -5.49 -17.45 18.77
N ARG A 395 -5.32 -18.19 19.88
CA ARG A 395 -6.39 -18.43 20.85
C ARG A 395 -6.80 -17.18 21.61
N GLU A 396 -5.91 -16.20 21.72
CA GLU A 396 -6.13 -14.90 22.36
C GLU A 396 -6.79 -13.88 21.43
N GLY A 397 -6.99 -14.24 20.15
CA GLY A 397 -7.65 -13.41 19.13
C GLY A 397 -6.71 -12.45 18.41
N TYR A 398 -5.38 -12.59 18.55
CA TYR A 398 -4.43 -11.82 17.77
C TYR A 398 -4.32 -12.36 16.34
N LEU A 399 -4.25 -11.43 15.41
CA LEU A 399 -4.15 -11.69 13.97
C LEU A 399 -2.70 -11.55 13.50
N TYR A 400 -2.29 -12.50 12.68
CA TYR A 400 -0.98 -12.54 12.04
C TYR A 400 -1.16 -12.56 10.53
N PHE A 401 -0.50 -11.64 9.83
CA PHE A 401 -0.58 -11.55 8.38
C PHE A 401 0.22 -12.68 7.73
N ALA A 402 -0.41 -13.42 6.82
CA ALA A 402 0.18 -14.56 6.12
C ALA A 402 0.38 -14.33 4.60
N GLY A 403 0.06 -13.14 4.09
CA GLY A 403 0.22 -12.81 2.67
C GLY A 403 -1.07 -12.42 1.99
N ARG A 404 -1.07 -12.45 0.65
CA ARG A 404 -2.25 -12.17 -0.17
C ARG A 404 -2.79 -13.44 -0.78
N THR A 405 -4.09 -13.47 -1.02
CA THR A 405 -4.76 -14.58 -1.71
C THR A 405 -4.17 -14.79 -3.11
N ASP A 406 -3.83 -13.70 -3.82
CA ASP A 406 -3.21 -13.74 -5.14
C ASP A 406 -1.74 -14.24 -5.12
N ASP A 407 -1.09 -14.22 -3.96
CA ASP A 407 0.28 -14.72 -3.74
C ASP A 407 0.29 -16.14 -3.14
N ARG A 408 -0.88 -16.81 -3.10
CA ARG A 408 -1.01 -18.20 -2.70
C ARG A 408 -0.43 -19.11 -3.78
N LEU A 409 0.36 -20.10 -3.37
CA LEU A 409 0.89 -21.13 -4.24
C LEU A 409 0.07 -22.40 -4.05
N ARG A 410 -0.18 -23.15 -5.11
CA ARG A 410 -0.84 -24.45 -5.04
C ARG A 410 0.11 -25.55 -5.51
N VAL A 411 0.82 -26.13 -4.56
CA VAL A 411 1.85 -27.17 -4.82
C VAL A 411 1.31 -28.53 -4.42
N ASP A 412 1.22 -29.48 -5.35
CA ASP A 412 0.68 -30.84 -5.12
C ASP A 412 -0.65 -30.86 -4.34
N GLY A 413 -1.56 -29.95 -4.69
CA GLY A 413 -2.86 -29.81 -4.05
C GLY A 413 -2.88 -29.06 -2.71
N GLU A 414 -1.72 -28.77 -2.11
CA GLU A 414 -1.61 -27.95 -0.91
C GLU A 414 -1.56 -26.46 -1.23
N ASN A 415 -2.23 -25.67 -0.41
CA ASN A 415 -2.23 -24.22 -0.52
C ASN A 415 -1.18 -23.64 0.41
N LEU A 416 -0.15 -23.00 -0.15
CA LEU A 416 0.95 -22.42 0.59
C LEU A 416 0.89 -20.89 0.54
N ALA A 417 1.14 -20.23 1.66
CA ALA A 417 1.25 -18.79 1.73
C ALA A 417 2.69 -18.35 1.46
N ALA A 418 2.92 -17.54 0.42
CA ALA A 418 4.24 -17.06 0.04
C ALA A 418 4.97 -16.36 1.20
N ALA A 419 4.27 -15.54 1.98
CA ALA A 419 4.86 -14.79 3.10
C ALA A 419 5.40 -15.70 4.21
N MET A 420 4.81 -16.88 4.45
CA MET A 420 5.36 -17.84 5.40
C MET A 420 6.73 -18.33 4.96
N ILE A 421 6.83 -18.69 3.69
CA ILE A 421 8.11 -19.16 3.12
C ILE A 421 9.13 -18.02 3.14
N GLU A 422 8.72 -16.80 2.78
CA GLU A 422 9.57 -15.60 2.83
C GLU A 422 10.13 -15.36 4.23
N ASN A 423 9.29 -15.47 5.27
CA ASN A 423 9.71 -15.30 6.67
C ASN A 423 10.76 -16.34 7.12
N ILE A 424 10.66 -17.57 6.61
CA ILE A 424 11.66 -18.61 6.87
C ILE A 424 12.95 -18.29 6.11
N LEU A 425 12.85 -18.00 4.81
CA LEU A 425 14.00 -17.72 3.96
C LEU A 425 14.75 -16.44 4.34
N ALA A 426 14.08 -15.46 4.93
CA ALA A 426 14.71 -14.24 5.46
C ALA A 426 15.75 -14.52 6.58
N ARG A 427 15.73 -15.69 7.18
CA ARG A 427 16.73 -16.13 8.16
C ARG A 427 18.06 -16.56 7.52
N TYR A 428 18.08 -16.75 6.21
CA TYR A 428 19.30 -17.11 5.48
C TYR A 428 20.29 -15.94 5.47
N VAL A 429 21.50 -16.17 5.98
CA VAL A 429 22.51 -15.13 6.20
C VAL A 429 22.90 -14.38 4.91
N GLY A 430 22.79 -15.03 3.75
CA GLY A 430 23.09 -14.42 2.44
C GLY A 430 21.98 -13.53 1.88
N ALA A 431 20.78 -13.50 2.49
CA ALA A 431 19.61 -12.80 1.96
C ALA A 431 19.46 -11.41 2.57
N ALA A 432 19.63 -10.37 1.76
CA ALA A 432 19.25 -8.99 2.12
C ALA A 432 17.76 -8.73 1.90
N ALA A 433 17.13 -9.42 0.94
CA ALA A 433 15.68 -9.44 0.74
C ALA A 433 15.27 -10.73 0.02
N VAL A 434 14.04 -11.17 0.29
CA VAL A 434 13.45 -12.38 -0.30
C VAL A 434 12.08 -12.06 -0.87
N ALA A 435 11.75 -12.68 -2.01
CA ALA A 435 10.40 -12.73 -2.54
C ALA A 435 10.08 -14.16 -2.99
N VAL A 436 8.91 -14.66 -2.62
CA VAL A 436 8.43 -15.99 -3.00
C VAL A 436 7.20 -15.86 -3.89
N TYR A 437 7.12 -16.67 -4.93
CA TYR A 437 6.02 -16.69 -5.88
C TYR A 437 5.90 -18.04 -6.58
N ALA A 438 4.71 -18.27 -7.14
CA ALA A 438 4.40 -19.46 -7.91
C ALA A 438 5.03 -19.40 -9.29
N VAL A 439 5.56 -20.54 -9.75
CA VAL A 439 5.88 -20.79 -11.15
C VAL A 439 5.02 -21.98 -11.59
N PRO A 440 4.21 -21.86 -12.67
CA PRO A 440 3.35 -22.94 -13.12
C PRO A 440 4.13 -24.20 -13.44
N ASP A 441 3.62 -25.36 -12.99
CA ASP A 441 4.17 -26.69 -13.25
C ASP A 441 3.04 -27.61 -13.71
N PRO A 442 3.22 -28.35 -14.83
CA PRO A 442 2.16 -29.16 -15.41
C PRO A 442 1.79 -30.39 -14.56
N VAL A 443 2.64 -30.78 -13.61
CA VAL A 443 2.44 -31.99 -12.79
C VAL A 443 1.88 -31.62 -11.41
N THR A 444 2.43 -30.58 -10.79
CA THR A 444 2.13 -30.20 -9.39
C THR A 444 1.20 -28.99 -9.26
N GLY A 445 0.82 -28.38 -10.38
CA GLY A 445 0.08 -27.12 -10.43
C GLY A 445 1.01 -25.91 -10.34
N ASP A 446 1.71 -25.74 -9.22
CA ASP A 446 2.75 -24.73 -9.04
C ASP A 446 4.04 -25.36 -8.49
N GLN A 447 5.14 -24.64 -8.67
CA GLN A 447 6.40 -24.85 -7.96
C GLN A 447 6.77 -23.56 -7.21
N VAL A 448 7.41 -23.71 -6.06
CA VAL A 448 7.90 -22.59 -5.28
C VAL A 448 9.14 -22.01 -5.93
N MET A 449 9.11 -20.74 -6.31
CA MET A 449 10.29 -19.98 -6.73
C MET A 449 10.57 -18.86 -5.72
N ALA A 450 11.84 -18.76 -5.28
CA ALA A 450 12.32 -17.68 -4.46
C ALA A 450 13.25 -16.76 -5.25
N THR A 451 13.10 -15.45 -5.10
CA THR A 451 14.12 -14.49 -5.53
C THR A 451 14.85 -13.99 -4.28
N ILE A 452 16.16 -14.07 -4.29
CA ILE A 452 17.04 -13.60 -3.21
C ILE A 452 17.87 -12.43 -3.75
N ALA A 453 17.78 -11.28 -3.08
CA ALA A 453 18.73 -10.20 -3.28
C ALA A 453 19.86 -10.36 -2.26
N GLY A 454 21.10 -10.51 -2.73
CA GLY A 454 22.26 -10.74 -1.88
C GLY A 454 23.19 -11.83 -2.40
N THR A 455 23.84 -12.54 -1.47
CA THR A 455 24.75 -13.65 -1.81
C THR A 455 24.05 -14.98 -1.71
N PHE A 456 24.39 -15.90 -2.59
CA PHE A 456 23.79 -17.23 -2.63
C PHE A 456 24.87 -18.32 -2.77
N ASP A 457 24.92 -19.19 -1.78
CA ASP A 457 25.71 -20.42 -1.78
C ASP A 457 24.76 -21.61 -1.85
N PRO A 458 24.76 -22.40 -2.97
CA PRO A 458 23.83 -23.51 -3.17
C PRO A 458 23.89 -24.59 -2.08
N GLU A 459 25.08 -24.95 -1.60
CA GLU A 459 25.26 -25.97 -0.59
C GLU A 459 24.84 -25.48 0.80
N GLY A 460 25.28 -24.26 1.17
CA GLY A 460 24.89 -23.58 2.41
C GLY A 460 23.38 -23.32 2.47
N PHE A 461 22.76 -22.94 1.36
CA PHE A 461 21.31 -22.75 1.30
C PHE A 461 20.55 -24.07 1.46
N ALA A 462 21.00 -25.13 0.80
CA ALA A 462 20.40 -26.45 0.97
C ALA A 462 20.53 -26.97 2.43
N ALA A 463 21.68 -26.73 3.08
CA ALA A 463 21.87 -27.04 4.49
C ALA A 463 20.96 -26.19 5.40
N PHE A 464 20.84 -24.89 5.11
CA PHE A 464 19.93 -23.98 5.81
C PHE A 464 18.48 -24.46 5.75
N LEU A 465 17.97 -24.83 4.56
CA LEU A 465 16.58 -25.33 4.41
C LEU A 465 16.32 -26.59 5.25
N ARG A 466 17.27 -27.52 5.28
CA ARG A 466 17.15 -28.75 6.10
C ARG A 466 17.12 -28.47 7.60
N ALA A 467 17.74 -27.38 8.02
CA ALA A 467 17.77 -26.98 9.43
C ALA A 467 16.51 -26.24 9.89
N GLN A 468 15.57 -25.90 8.96
CA GLN A 468 14.35 -25.19 9.32
C GLN A 468 13.21 -26.18 9.63
N PRO A 469 12.86 -26.39 10.90
CA PRO A 469 11.82 -27.35 11.29
C PRO A 469 10.41 -26.91 10.95
N ASP A 470 10.22 -25.63 10.67
CA ASP A 470 8.96 -25.01 10.24
C ASP A 470 8.81 -24.88 8.71
N LEU A 471 9.79 -25.36 7.94
CA LEU A 471 9.71 -25.44 6.50
C LEU A 471 9.09 -26.78 6.09
N GLY A 472 7.82 -26.74 5.68
CA GLY A 472 7.14 -27.92 5.13
C GLY A 472 7.84 -28.46 3.89
N THR A 473 7.71 -29.76 3.62
CA THR A 473 8.40 -30.46 2.53
C THR A 473 8.10 -29.85 1.15
N LYS A 474 6.88 -29.30 0.95
CA LYS A 474 6.42 -28.65 -0.27
C LYS A 474 6.74 -27.15 -0.33
N MET A 475 7.15 -26.56 0.79
CA MET A 475 7.51 -25.14 0.89
C MET A 475 8.93 -24.84 0.41
N ALA A 476 9.80 -25.84 0.37
CA ALA A 476 11.18 -25.66 -0.06
C ALA A 476 11.26 -25.20 -1.52
N PRO A 477 11.90 -24.06 -1.82
CA PRO A 477 11.98 -23.56 -3.18
C PRO A 477 12.53 -24.58 -4.15
N ARG A 478 11.85 -24.74 -5.28
CA ARG A 478 12.34 -25.53 -6.41
C ARG A 478 13.36 -24.71 -7.21
N PHE A 479 13.08 -23.41 -7.35
CA PHE A 479 13.90 -22.47 -8.09
C PHE A 479 14.32 -21.31 -7.19
N VAL A 480 15.57 -20.85 -7.35
CA VAL A 480 16.12 -19.68 -6.66
C VAL A 480 16.73 -18.75 -7.69
N ARG A 481 16.14 -17.58 -7.85
CA ARG A 481 16.66 -16.47 -8.66
C ARG A 481 17.52 -15.59 -7.76
N VAL A 482 18.71 -15.23 -8.22
CA VAL A 482 19.63 -14.36 -7.48
C VAL A 482 19.73 -13.03 -8.19
N VAL A 483 19.44 -11.93 -7.48
CA VAL A 483 19.44 -10.58 -8.03
C VAL A 483 20.36 -9.68 -7.20
N GLU A 484 20.94 -8.68 -7.83
CA GLU A 484 21.67 -7.63 -7.11
C GLU A 484 20.72 -6.75 -6.28
N ARG A 485 19.57 -6.41 -6.87
CA ARG A 485 18.53 -5.59 -6.24
C ARG A 485 17.15 -6.16 -6.52
N MET A 486 16.32 -6.20 -5.47
CA MET A 486 14.94 -6.63 -5.61
C MET A 486 14.15 -5.61 -6.44
N PRO A 487 13.42 -6.02 -7.49
CA PRO A 487 12.54 -5.11 -8.22
C PRO A 487 11.40 -4.63 -7.33
N VAL A 488 11.15 -3.32 -7.34
CA VAL A 488 10.16 -2.67 -6.49
C VAL A 488 9.17 -1.84 -7.30
N THR A 489 7.98 -1.66 -6.73
CA THR A 489 6.97 -0.74 -7.25
C THR A 489 7.32 0.71 -6.87
N ALA A 490 6.56 1.66 -7.41
CA ALA A 490 6.63 3.08 -7.03
C ALA A 490 6.48 3.36 -5.54
N THR A 491 5.83 2.47 -4.83
CA THR A 491 5.59 2.54 -3.38
C THR A 491 6.62 1.79 -2.56
N ASN A 492 7.74 1.44 -3.19
CA ASN A 492 8.82 0.65 -2.59
C ASN A 492 8.41 -0.76 -2.11
N LYS A 493 7.30 -1.31 -2.62
CA LYS A 493 6.93 -2.72 -2.39
C LYS A 493 7.58 -3.62 -3.43
N ILE A 494 7.90 -4.86 -3.07
CA ILE A 494 8.43 -5.84 -4.03
C ILE A 494 7.44 -6.05 -5.17
N HIS A 495 7.95 -5.96 -6.41
CA HIS A 495 7.13 -6.10 -7.62
C HIS A 495 6.97 -7.58 -8.01
N ARG A 496 6.25 -8.36 -7.16
CA ARG A 496 6.06 -9.82 -7.36
C ARG A 496 5.44 -10.17 -8.70
N ALA A 497 4.53 -9.34 -9.22
CA ALA A 497 3.91 -9.57 -10.53
C ALA A 497 4.93 -9.58 -11.68
N ALA A 498 5.97 -8.75 -11.63
CA ALA A 498 7.06 -8.77 -12.61
C ALA A 498 7.89 -10.04 -12.44
N LEU A 499 8.28 -10.38 -11.21
CA LEU A 499 9.05 -11.60 -10.91
C LEU A 499 8.33 -12.87 -11.38
N ARG A 500 7.02 -12.97 -11.08
CA ARG A 500 6.17 -14.10 -11.50
C ARG A 500 6.07 -14.21 -13.02
N ARG A 501 5.88 -13.08 -13.73
CA ARG A 501 5.78 -13.06 -15.20
C ARG A 501 7.08 -13.52 -15.88
N GLU A 502 8.22 -13.12 -15.34
CA GLU A 502 9.54 -13.51 -15.85
C GLU A 502 9.88 -14.96 -15.49
N GLY A 503 9.52 -15.40 -14.29
CA GLY A 503 9.75 -16.75 -13.78
C GLY A 503 11.20 -17.19 -13.94
N VAL A 504 11.39 -18.41 -14.45
CA VAL A 504 12.73 -18.98 -14.73
C VAL A 504 13.37 -18.44 -16.01
N ARG A 505 12.61 -17.69 -16.84
CA ARG A 505 13.07 -17.14 -18.14
C ARG A 505 13.55 -15.69 -18.02
N CYS A 506 14.29 -15.39 -16.97
CA CYS A 506 14.87 -14.08 -16.73
C CYS A 506 16.35 -14.04 -17.15
N ALA A 507 16.91 -12.83 -17.16
CA ALA A 507 18.35 -12.63 -17.44
C ALA A 507 19.25 -12.94 -16.22
N ASP A 508 18.66 -12.96 -15.02
CA ASP A 508 19.40 -13.18 -13.79
C ASP A 508 19.81 -14.65 -13.61
N PRO A 509 20.81 -14.93 -12.78
CA PRO A 509 21.16 -16.28 -12.38
C PRO A 509 20.00 -17.00 -11.70
N VAL A 510 19.58 -18.14 -12.25
CA VAL A 510 18.61 -19.05 -11.64
C VAL A 510 19.29 -20.34 -11.25
N TRP A 511 19.01 -20.79 -10.04
CA TRP A 511 19.43 -22.08 -9.51
C TRP A 511 18.18 -22.94 -9.31
N TRP A 512 18.30 -24.24 -9.50
CA TRP A 512 17.18 -25.14 -9.31
C TRP A 512 17.61 -26.44 -8.65
N ARG A 513 16.66 -27.05 -7.99
CA ARG A 513 16.83 -28.32 -7.30
C ARG A 513 16.09 -29.41 -8.09
N PRO A 514 16.80 -30.29 -8.79
CA PRO A 514 16.20 -31.41 -9.55
C PRO A 514 15.31 -32.30 -8.68
N PRO A 515 14.32 -33.03 -9.28
CA PRO A 515 13.55 -34.02 -8.54
C PRO A 515 14.45 -35.10 -7.94
N GLY A 516 14.25 -35.39 -6.63
CA GLY A 516 15.03 -36.37 -5.89
C GLY A 516 16.39 -35.90 -5.40
N GLU A 517 16.84 -34.70 -5.78
CA GLU A 517 18.08 -34.12 -5.30
C GLU A 517 17.83 -33.15 -4.11
N SER A 518 18.84 -33.03 -3.25
CA SER A 518 18.81 -32.15 -2.07
C SER A 518 19.62 -30.86 -2.27
N THR A 519 20.35 -30.72 -3.38
CA THR A 519 21.25 -29.61 -3.68
C THR A 519 20.76 -28.80 -4.87
N TYR A 520 21.22 -27.54 -4.96
CA TYR A 520 20.90 -26.65 -6.06
C TYR A 520 22.03 -26.61 -7.08
N ARG A 521 21.69 -26.62 -8.37
CA ARG A 521 22.62 -26.37 -9.46
C ARG A 521 22.14 -25.23 -10.35
N ARG A 522 23.05 -24.63 -11.10
CA ARG A 522 22.71 -23.58 -12.04
C ARG A 522 21.73 -24.11 -13.09
N LEU A 523 20.62 -23.39 -13.28
CA LEU A 523 19.67 -23.70 -14.36
C LEU A 523 20.31 -23.32 -15.69
N THR A 524 20.41 -24.29 -16.61
CA THR A 524 20.86 -24.05 -17.98
C THR A 524 19.68 -23.66 -18.86
N ARG A 525 19.99 -23.16 -20.07
CA ARG A 525 18.95 -22.84 -21.06
C ARG A 525 18.21 -24.11 -21.52
N GLU A 526 18.92 -25.21 -21.62
CA GLU A 526 18.37 -26.51 -21.96
C GLU A 526 17.43 -27.04 -20.88
N ASP A 527 17.77 -26.88 -19.60
CA ASP A 527 16.87 -27.19 -18.47
C ASP A 527 15.59 -26.33 -18.52
N ALA A 528 15.72 -25.05 -18.85
CA ALA A 528 14.58 -24.13 -18.90
C ALA A 528 13.65 -24.34 -20.12
N GLU A 529 14.12 -24.98 -21.18
CA GLU A 529 13.38 -25.28 -22.40
C GLU A 529 12.92 -26.76 -22.47
N GLY A 530 13.40 -27.62 -21.56
CA GLY A 530 13.11 -29.05 -21.50
C GLY A 530 11.74 -29.39 -20.88
N PRO A 531 11.41 -30.70 -20.73
CA PRO A 531 10.13 -31.18 -20.22
C PRO A 531 9.81 -30.75 -18.76
N LEU A 532 10.76 -30.17 -18.05
CA LEU A 532 10.61 -29.58 -16.72
C LEU A 532 10.39 -28.06 -16.78
N ALA A 533 10.31 -27.47 -17.98
CA ALA A 533 10.04 -26.07 -18.14
C ALA A 533 8.60 -25.75 -17.70
N PRO A 534 8.38 -24.75 -16.81
CA PRO A 534 7.04 -24.28 -16.47
C PRO A 534 6.30 -23.89 -17.75
N THR A 535 5.06 -24.35 -17.90
CA THR A 535 4.21 -23.96 -19.03
C THR A 535 3.96 -22.46 -19.01
N ARG A 536 3.88 -21.83 -20.18
CA ARG A 536 3.47 -20.43 -20.30
C ARG A 536 2.11 -20.27 -19.62
N GLY A 537 2.02 -19.35 -18.68
CA GLY A 537 0.72 -18.88 -18.20
C GLY A 537 -0.11 -18.38 -19.40
N PRO A 538 -1.45 -18.39 -19.31
CA PRO A 538 -2.32 -18.02 -20.42
C PRO A 538 -1.94 -16.63 -20.92
N SER A 539 -1.44 -16.55 -22.14
CA SER A 539 -1.29 -15.32 -22.89
C SER A 539 -2.69 -14.74 -23.02
N ALA A 540 -2.89 -13.47 -22.65
CA ALA A 540 -4.12 -12.74 -22.95
C ALA A 540 -4.42 -12.94 -24.45
N GLY A 541 -5.43 -13.75 -24.74
CA GLY A 541 -5.78 -14.17 -26.07
C GLY A 541 -6.16 -12.97 -26.94
N GLY A 542 -5.43 -12.82 -28.02
CA GLY A 542 -5.85 -11.99 -29.13
C GLY A 542 -7.20 -12.51 -29.64
N VAL A 543 -8.19 -11.65 -29.62
CA VAL A 543 -9.47 -11.87 -30.27
C VAL A 543 -9.21 -11.84 -31.78
N GLY A 544 -8.99 -13.02 -32.38
CA GLY A 544 -9.00 -13.20 -33.81
C GLY A 544 -10.45 -13.18 -34.30
N GLY A 545 -10.84 -12.11 -34.99
CA GLY A 545 -12.10 -12.01 -35.69
C GLY A 545 -12.17 -13.03 -36.83
N GLY A 546 -12.99 -14.07 -36.64
CA GLY A 546 -13.46 -14.94 -37.72
C GLY A 546 -14.88 -14.57 -38.07
N ALA A 547 -15.06 -13.94 -39.23
CA ALA A 547 -16.37 -13.71 -39.81
C ALA A 547 -17.03 -15.05 -40.21
N PRO A 548 -18.31 -15.25 -39.96
CA PRO A 548 -19.02 -16.40 -40.49
C PRO A 548 -19.46 -16.12 -41.93
N THR A 549 -18.93 -16.89 -42.87
CA THR A 549 -19.44 -17.01 -44.23
C THR A 549 -20.81 -17.68 -44.20
N ALA A 550 -21.79 -16.93 -44.65
CA ALA A 550 -23.13 -17.45 -44.99
C ALA A 550 -23.04 -18.42 -46.15
N ARG A 551 -23.51 -19.65 -46.02
CA ARG A 551 -24.05 -20.45 -47.07
C ARG A 551 -25.45 -20.86 -46.71
N GLY A 552 -26.40 -20.41 -47.55
CA GLY A 552 -27.77 -20.83 -47.48
C GLY A 552 -27.95 -22.23 -48.03
N GLU A 553 -28.97 -22.89 -47.51
CA GLU A 553 -29.74 -23.89 -48.28
C GLU A 553 -31.16 -23.89 -47.76
N ALA A 554 -32.08 -23.81 -48.74
CA ALA A 554 -33.52 -23.80 -48.56
C ALA A 554 -34.06 -25.25 -48.44
N ALA A 555 -35.21 -25.36 -47.85
CA ALA A 555 -36.34 -26.29 -48.11
C ALA A 555 -36.73 -27.17 -46.90
N GLN A 556 -37.81 -26.94 -46.42
CA GLN A 556 -39.19 -27.49 -46.22
C GLN A 556 -39.78 -27.07 -44.91
#